data_adcfc7c332fb47f46cc4e77194111a0f
#
_entry.id   adcfc7c332fb47f46cc4e77194111a0f
#
_cell.length_a   1.000
_cell.length_b   1.000
_cell.length_c   1.000
_cell.angle_alpha   90.00
_cell.angle_beta   90.00
_cell.angle_gamma   90.00
#
_symmetry.space_group_name_H-M   'P 1'
#
loop_
_entity.id
_entity.type
_entity.pdbx_description
1 polymer ?
#
loop_
_entity_poly.entity_id
_entity_poly.type
_entity_poly.pdbx_seq_one_letter_code
_entity_poly.pdbx_strand_id
1 'polypeptide(L)'
;MEKNLWYQLNLLQKQDKAWHMTRIESSTINGIPDVHACVNGSSFWLELKSNEDKNFGLSKYQIIWQIDYINAGGLVYNLVFAPSQRLLKLMRILPSMFAFCSKKEDKVERFEVLDTVKYNSENLHKIIKSIPIRNS
;
A
#
# COMPACT_ATOMS: atom_id res chain seq x y z
N MET A 1 8.33 -6.43 10.83
CA MET A 1 6.91 -6.69 10.52
C MET A 1 6.64 -6.48 9.04
N GLU A 2 7.04 -5.36 8.48
CA GLU A 2 6.96 -5.15 7.02
C GLU A 2 7.78 -6.19 6.26
N LYS A 3 8.85 -6.68 6.86
CA LYS A 3 9.65 -7.77 6.30
C LYS A 3 8.85 -9.05 6.13
N ASN A 4 7.92 -9.33 7.07
CA ASN A 4 7.08 -10.52 6.98
C ASN A 4 6.07 -10.39 5.84
N LEU A 5 5.50 -9.22 5.65
CA LEU A 5 4.61 -8.98 4.50
C LEU A 5 5.36 -9.17 3.19
N TRP A 6 6.55 -8.60 3.05
CA TRP A 6 7.35 -8.78 1.85
C TRP A 6 7.70 -10.25 1.60
N TYR A 7 8.10 -10.96 2.65
CA TYR A 7 8.43 -12.38 2.54
C TYR A 7 7.24 -13.17 1.96
N GLN A 8 6.04 -12.94 2.48
CA GLN A 8 4.84 -13.63 2.01
C GLN A 8 4.48 -13.25 0.58
N LEU A 9 4.59 -11.97 0.22
CA LEU A 9 4.34 -11.52 -1.14
C LEU A 9 5.34 -12.14 -2.12
N ASN A 10 6.60 -12.24 -1.72
CA ASN A 10 7.65 -12.81 -2.55
C ASN A 10 7.43 -14.30 -2.78
N LEU A 11 6.94 -15.04 -1.77
CA LEU A 11 6.56 -16.44 -1.94
C LEU A 11 5.42 -16.57 -2.95
N LEU A 12 4.42 -15.72 -2.86
CA LEU A 12 3.27 -15.76 -3.76
C LEU A 12 3.67 -15.44 -5.21
N GLN A 13 4.53 -14.44 -5.43
CA GLN A 13 4.94 -14.12 -6.80
C GLN A 13 5.77 -15.23 -7.47
N LYS A 14 6.47 -16.02 -6.68
CA LYS A 14 7.21 -17.17 -7.23
C LYS A 14 6.28 -18.25 -7.76
N GLN A 15 5.03 -18.28 -7.29
CA GLN A 15 4.03 -19.25 -7.69
C GLN A 15 3.08 -18.72 -8.75
N ASP A 16 3.00 -17.40 -8.94
CA ASP A 16 2.08 -16.76 -9.86
C ASP A 16 2.85 -15.94 -10.90
N LYS A 17 2.90 -16.43 -12.11
CA LYS A 17 3.67 -15.80 -13.20
C LYS A 17 3.09 -14.46 -13.65
N ALA A 18 1.88 -14.13 -13.24
CA ALA A 18 1.25 -12.84 -13.55
C ALA A 18 1.68 -11.73 -12.60
N TRP A 19 2.53 -12.03 -11.63
CA TRP A 19 3.02 -11.08 -10.65
C TRP A 19 4.51 -10.80 -10.85
N HIS A 20 4.88 -9.55 -10.89
CA HIS A 20 6.28 -9.11 -10.86
C HIS A 20 6.41 -7.99 -9.84
N MET A 21 7.06 -8.28 -8.72
CA MET A 21 7.26 -7.34 -7.64
C MET A 21 8.74 -7.16 -7.37
N THR A 22 9.15 -5.90 -7.21
CA THR A 22 10.53 -5.55 -6.87
C THR A 22 10.53 -4.78 -5.58
N ARG A 23 11.27 -5.28 -4.60
CA ARG A 23 11.47 -4.53 -3.36
C ARG A 23 12.45 -3.40 -3.61
N ILE A 24 12.05 -2.20 -3.21
CA ILE A 24 12.88 -1.01 -3.37
C ILE A 24 13.52 -0.68 -2.03
N GLU A 25 14.85 -0.55 -2.05
CA GLU A 25 15.60 -0.10 -0.89
C GLU A 25 16.33 1.18 -1.29
N SER A 26 15.95 2.31 -0.70
CA SER A 26 16.57 3.59 -1.00
C SER A 26 16.92 4.30 0.28
N SER A 27 18.20 4.67 0.41
CA SER A 27 18.67 5.51 1.51
C SER A 27 18.72 7.00 1.12
N THR A 28 18.47 7.32 -0.14
CA THR A 28 18.61 8.68 -0.66
C THR A 28 17.29 9.36 -0.98
N ILE A 29 16.22 8.59 -1.20
CA ILE A 29 14.90 9.16 -1.54
C ILE A 29 13.96 8.88 -0.38
N ASN A 30 13.52 9.96 0.29
CA ASN A 30 12.59 9.85 1.40
C ASN A 30 11.18 9.58 0.88
N GLY A 31 10.52 8.62 1.51
CA GLY A 31 9.11 8.37 1.28
C GLY A 31 8.75 7.49 0.11
N ILE A 32 9.73 7.02 -0.68
CA ILE A 32 9.44 6.10 -1.78
C ILE A 32 8.83 4.81 -1.23
N PRO A 33 7.76 4.27 -1.86
CA PRO A 33 7.15 3.03 -1.37
C PRO A 33 8.08 1.82 -1.46
N ASP A 34 7.76 0.81 -0.66
CA ASP A 34 8.62 -0.38 -0.49
C ASP A 34 8.71 -1.27 -1.72
N VAL A 35 7.65 -1.31 -2.52
CA VAL A 35 7.52 -2.28 -3.61
C VAL A 35 6.99 -1.62 -4.86
N HIS A 36 7.65 -1.92 -5.99
CA HIS A 36 7.07 -1.66 -7.30
C HIS A 36 6.51 -2.96 -7.86
N ALA A 37 5.26 -2.93 -8.30
CA ALA A 37 4.53 -4.14 -8.68
C ALA A 37 3.93 -4.01 -10.06
N CYS A 38 3.91 -5.12 -10.77
CA CYS A 38 3.09 -5.34 -11.95
C CYS A 38 2.33 -6.64 -11.75
N VAL A 39 1.01 -6.56 -11.71
CA VAL A 39 0.13 -7.70 -11.43
C VAL A 39 -0.96 -7.73 -12.48
N ASN A 40 -1.06 -8.83 -13.22
CA ASN A 40 -2.05 -8.99 -14.29
C ASN A 40 -2.10 -7.80 -15.24
N GLY A 41 -0.91 -7.27 -15.60
CA GLY A 41 -0.78 -6.16 -16.54
C GLY A 41 -0.96 -4.77 -15.97
N SER A 42 -1.24 -4.63 -14.67
CA SER A 42 -1.40 -3.34 -14.01
C SER A 42 -0.18 -3.03 -13.16
N SER A 43 0.43 -1.87 -13.37
CA SER A 43 1.59 -1.41 -12.61
C SER A 43 1.17 -0.46 -11.51
N PHE A 44 1.72 -0.64 -10.33
CA PHE A 44 1.45 0.23 -9.18
C PHE A 44 2.57 0.12 -8.15
N TRP A 45 2.62 1.12 -7.26
CA TRP A 45 3.50 1.09 -6.10
C TRP A 45 2.72 0.60 -4.89
N LEU A 46 3.43 -0.06 -3.98
CA LEU A 46 2.82 -0.63 -2.78
C LEU A 46 3.71 -0.34 -1.57
N GLU A 47 3.13 0.35 -0.60
CA GLU A 47 3.78 0.57 0.68
C GLU A 47 3.32 -0.52 1.65
N LEU A 48 4.25 -1.10 2.40
CA LEU A 48 3.97 -2.17 3.35
C LEU A 48 4.10 -1.63 4.76
N LYS A 49 3.05 -1.80 5.57
CA LYS A 49 3.03 -1.33 6.95
C LYS A 49 2.48 -2.39 7.89
N SER A 50 3.02 -2.41 9.09
CA SER A 50 2.47 -3.17 10.21
C SER A 50 2.21 -2.19 11.32
N ASN A 51 0.99 -1.66 11.39
CA ASN A 51 0.68 -0.55 12.27
C ASN A 51 -0.82 -0.40 12.43
N GLU A 52 -1.25 0.06 13.62
CA GLU A 52 -2.65 0.32 13.93
C GLU A 52 -2.90 1.79 14.26
N ASP A 53 -1.92 2.65 14.04
CA ASP A 53 -2.01 4.08 14.33
C ASP A 53 -2.92 4.80 13.35
N LYS A 54 -3.28 6.05 13.71
CA LYS A 54 -4.24 6.86 12.94
C LYS A 54 -3.85 7.07 11.48
N ASN A 55 -2.55 7.26 11.22
CA ASN A 55 -2.05 7.46 9.86
C ASN A 55 -1.48 6.16 9.26
N PHE A 56 -1.87 5.00 9.82
CA PHE A 56 -1.41 3.68 9.38
C PHE A 56 0.12 3.57 9.38
N GLY A 57 0.79 4.36 10.21
CA GLY A 57 2.25 4.38 10.30
C GLY A 57 2.95 5.14 9.17
N LEU A 58 2.21 5.79 8.29
CA LEU A 58 2.82 6.55 7.19
C LEU A 58 3.48 7.83 7.71
N SER A 59 4.72 8.05 7.30
CA SER A 59 5.44 9.28 7.60
C SER A 59 4.96 10.41 6.69
N LYS A 60 5.31 11.64 7.07
CA LYS A 60 5.05 12.82 6.26
C LYS A 60 5.61 12.67 4.84
N TYR A 61 6.83 12.14 4.72
CA TYR A 61 7.48 11.98 3.42
C TYR A 61 6.78 10.93 2.56
N GLN A 62 6.29 9.85 3.18
CA GLN A 62 5.54 8.83 2.47
C GLN A 62 4.21 9.37 1.95
N ILE A 63 3.52 10.17 2.76
CA ILE A 63 2.26 10.78 2.36
C ILE A 63 2.48 11.76 1.20
N ILE A 64 3.49 12.61 1.28
CA ILE A 64 3.80 13.59 0.23
C ILE A 64 4.17 12.86 -1.08
N TRP A 65 5.02 11.84 -0.99
CA TRP A 65 5.41 11.08 -2.17
C TRP A 65 4.19 10.49 -2.87
N GLN A 66 3.26 9.91 -2.09
CA GLN A 66 2.07 9.28 -2.65
C GLN A 66 1.13 10.32 -3.28
N ILE A 67 0.93 11.46 -2.62
CA ILE A 67 0.08 12.52 -3.15
C ILE A 67 0.63 13.00 -4.49
N ASP A 68 1.92 13.28 -4.56
CA ASP A 68 2.56 13.77 -5.79
C ASP A 68 2.44 12.75 -6.92
N TYR A 69 2.63 11.47 -6.60
CA TYR A 69 2.58 10.40 -7.59
C TYR A 69 1.15 10.22 -8.12
N ILE A 70 0.16 10.23 -7.24
CA ILE A 70 -1.26 10.11 -7.63
C ILE A 70 -1.69 11.31 -8.46
N ASN A 71 -1.27 12.51 -8.09
CA ASN A 71 -1.58 13.73 -8.84
C ASN A 71 -0.97 13.70 -10.24
N ALA A 72 0.14 13.00 -10.41
CA ALA A 72 0.76 12.81 -11.72
C ALA A 72 0.08 11.72 -12.56
N GLY A 73 -0.93 11.05 -12.01
CA GLY A 73 -1.67 9.99 -12.72
C GLY A 73 -1.23 8.58 -12.37
N GLY A 74 -0.33 8.42 -11.40
CA GLY A 74 0.16 7.11 -11.01
C GLY A 74 -0.73 6.41 -9.99
N LEU A 75 -0.47 5.12 -9.80
CA LEU A 75 -1.21 4.27 -8.86
C LEU A 75 -0.30 3.88 -7.71
N VAL A 76 -0.73 4.15 -6.49
CA VAL A 76 -0.03 3.71 -5.28
C VAL A 76 -1.04 3.30 -4.22
N TYR A 77 -0.75 2.18 -3.57
CA TYR A 77 -1.59 1.59 -2.53
C TYR A 77 -0.77 1.32 -1.29
N ASN A 78 -1.46 1.14 -0.18
CA ASN A 78 -0.84 0.79 1.10
C ASN A 78 -1.47 -0.51 1.59
N LEU A 79 -0.63 -1.48 1.89
CA LEU A 79 -1.05 -2.74 2.46
C LEU A 79 -0.62 -2.73 3.92
N VAL A 80 -1.61 -2.75 4.80
CA VAL A 80 -1.40 -2.56 6.24
C VAL A 80 -1.83 -3.81 7.00
N PHE A 81 -0.90 -4.36 7.78
CA PHE A 81 -1.21 -5.44 8.71
C PHE A 81 -1.51 -4.84 10.08
N ALA A 82 -2.68 -5.14 10.63
CA ALA A 82 -3.07 -4.76 11.98
C ALA A 82 -2.84 -5.96 12.91
N PRO A 83 -1.73 -5.97 13.71
CA PRO A 83 -1.34 -7.18 14.44
C PRO A 83 -2.33 -7.64 15.49
N SER A 84 -2.95 -6.72 16.23
CA SER A 84 -3.85 -7.09 17.32
C SER A 84 -5.11 -7.80 16.84
N GLN A 85 -5.57 -7.47 15.65
CA GLN A 85 -6.78 -8.04 15.05
C GLN A 85 -6.48 -9.07 13.98
N ARG A 86 -5.21 -9.21 13.60
CA ARG A 86 -4.74 -10.08 12.53
C ARG A 86 -5.50 -9.82 11.22
N LEU A 87 -5.64 -8.54 10.89
CA LEU A 87 -6.31 -8.11 9.68
C LEU A 87 -5.33 -7.48 8.70
N LEU A 88 -5.61 -7.68 7.41
CA LEU A 88 -4.98 -6.95 6.32
C LEU A 88 -5.95 -5.90 5.82
N LYS A 89 -5.44 -4.69 5.62
CA LYS A 89 -6.21 -3.60 5.04
C LYS A 89 -5.49 -3.10 3.79
N LEU A 90 -6.24 -2.96 2.70
CA LEU A 90 -5.76 -2.27 1.51
C LEU A 90 -6.36 -0.87 1.53
N MET A 91 -5.50 0.14 1.48
CA MET A 91 -5.98 1.51 1.50
C MET A 91 -5.19 2.41 0.58
N ARG A 92 -5.78 3.54 0.23
CA ARG A 92 -5.11 4.56 -0.58
C ARG A 92 -5.39 5.95 -0.03
N ILE A 93 -4.54 6.89 -0.42
CA ILE A 93 -4.71 8.31 -0.10
C ILE A 93 -5.65 8.94 -1.12
N LEU A 94 -6.47 9.89 -0.65
CA LEU A 94 -7.33 10.72 -1.49
C LEU A 94 -6.71 12.12 -1.60
N PRO A 95 -5.88 12.39 -2.62
CA PRO A 95 -5.04 13.60 -2.66
C PRO A 95 -5.83 14.92 -2.68
N SER A 96 -6.98 14.93 -3.31
CA SER A 96 -7.83 16.13 -3.37
C SER A 96 -8.22 16.63 -1.99
N MET A 97 -8.32 15.72 -1.02
CA MET A 97 -8.61 16.08 0.37
C MET A 97 -7.37 16.60 1.08
N PHE A 98 -6.22 15.98 0.82
CA PHE A 98 -4.96 16.40 1.42
C PHE A 98 -4.45 17.75 0.92
N ALA A 99 -4.81 18.12 -0.31
CA ALA A 99 -4.38 19.39 -0.89
C ALA A 99 -4.78 20.60 -0.05
N PHE A 100 -5.86 20.48 0.71
CA PHE A 100 -6.39 21.55 1.56
C PHE A 100 -6.25 21.26 3.06
N CYS A 101 -5.61 20.14 3.41
CA CYS A 101 -5.46 19.72 4.80
C CYS A 101 -4.19 20.29 5.40
N SER A 102 -4.33 21.23 6.34
CA SER A 102 -3.21 21.78 7.07
C SER A 102 -3.06 21.20 8.48
N LYS A 103 -4.06 20.47 8.95
CA LYS A 103 -4.10 19.94 10.31
C LYS A 103 -3.86 18.44 10.34
N LYS A 104 -3.06 17.98 11.30
CA LYS A 104 -2.75 16.57 11.45
C LYS A 104 -3.95 15.70 11.73
N GLU A 105 -4.87 16.20 12.57
CA GLU A 105 -6.05 15.46 12.97
C GLU A 105 -7.00 15.14 11.82
N ASP A 106 -6.92 15.87 10.73
CA ASP A 106 -7.77 15.66 9.56
C ASP A 106 -7.29 14.53 8.66
N LYS A 107 -6.06 14.05 8.85
CA LYS A 107 -5.41 13.11 7.94
C LYS A 107 -6.10 11.74 7.89
N VAL A 108 -6.61 11.26 9.03
CA VAL A 108 -7.24 9.93 9.10
C VAL A 108 -8.45 9.86 8.17
N GLU A 109 -9.19 10.94 8.07
CA GLU A 109 -10.38 11.02 7.22
C GLU A 109 -10.06 11.09 5.73
N ARG A 110 -8.77 11.27 5.40
CA ARG A 110 -8.29 11.37 4.02
C ARG A 110 -7.83 10.03 3.43
N PHE A 111 -7.88 8.98 4.23
CA PHE A 111 -7.52 7.63 3.76
C PHE A 111 -8.78 6.87 3.40
N GLU A 112 -8.75 6.23 2.23
CA GLU A 112 -9.83 5.34 1.80
C GLU A 112 -9.40 3.90 2.02
N VAL A 113 -10.13 3.17 2.87
CA VAL A 113 -9.91 1.74 3.06
C VAL A 113 -10.73 1.02 2.01
N LEU A 114 -10.04 0.34 1.10
CA LEU A 114 -10.66 -0.34 -0.04
C LEU A 114 -11.13 -1.75 0.31
N ASP A 115 -10.42 -2.41 1.22
CA ASP A 115 -10.74 -3.78 1.61
C ASP A 115 -10.12 -4.08 2.98
N THR A 116 -10.77 -4.97 3.73
CA THR A 116 -10.27 -5.48 5.01
C THR A 116 -10.55 -6.98 5.05
N VAL A 117 -9.50 -7.77 5.22
CA VAL A 117 -9.61 -9.23 5.24
C VAL A 117 -8.77 -9.79 6.38
N LYS A 118 -9.09 -11.01 6.79
CA LYS A 118 -8.29 -11.74 7.76
C LYS A 118 -6.93 -12.08 7.15
N TYR A 119 -5.85 -11.95 7.92
CA TYR A 119 -4.51 -12.23 7.42
C TYR A 119 -4.29 -13.73 7.27
N ASN A 120 -4.18 -14.16 6.03
CA ASN A 120 -3.69 -15.48 5.65
C ASN A 120 -3.20 -15.40 4.20
N SER A 121 -2.51 -16.45 3.77
CA SER A 121 -1.90 -16.50 2.44
C SER A 121 -2.92 -16.35 1.31
N GLU A 122 -4.06 -17.01 1.45
CA GLU A 122 -5.13 -16.96 0.45
C GLU A 122 -5.70 -15.55 0.31
N ASN A 123 -5.99 -14.90 1.44
CA ASN A 123 -6.54 -13.55 1.44
C ASN A 123 -5.54 -12.52 0.97
N LEU A 124 -4.25 -12.70 1.30
CA LEU A 124 -3.19 -11.85 0.78
C LEU A 124 -3.12 -11.92 -0.73
N HIS A 125 -3.18 -13.12 -1.30
CA HIS A 125 -3.20 -13.33 -2.74
C HIS A 125 -4.41 -12.64 -3.37
N LYS A 126 -5.59 -12.83 -2.80
CA LYS A 126 -6.84 -12.25 -3.32
C LYS A 126 -6.84 -10.73 -3.28
N ILE A 127 -6.36 -10.13 -2.18
CA ILE A 127 -6.38 -8.68 -2.04
C ILE A 127 -5.46 -8.00 -3.05
N ILE A 128 -4.30 -8.58 -3.30
CA ILE A 128 -3.38 -8.07 -4.33
C ILE A 128 -3.97 -8.22 -5.72
N LYS A 129 -4.58 -9.36 -6.02
CA LYS A 129 -5.22 -9.58 -7.33
C LYS A 129 -6.43 -8.68 -7.56
N SER A 130 -7.01 -8.12 -6.51
CA SER A 130 -8.12 -7.18 -6.64
C SER A 130 -7.69 -5.81 -7.16
N ILE A 131 -6.41 -5.45 -7.01
CA ILE A 131 -5.92 -4.12 -7.37
C ILE A 131 -6.09 -3.80 -8.86
N PRO A 132 -5.69 -4.68 -9.81
CA PRO A 132 -5.91 -4.41 -11.23
C PRO A 132 -7.38 -4.24 -11.59
N ILE A 133 -8.26 -4.98 -10.93
CA ILE A 133 -9.72 -4.92 -11.19
C ILE A 133 -10.26 -3.57 -10.76
N ARG A 134 -9.77 -3.02 -9.64
CA ARG A 134 -10.19 -1.71 -9.14
C ARG A 134 -9.81 -0.57 -10.08
N ASN A 135 -8.81 -0.78 -10.91
CA ASN A 135 -8.25 0.24 -11.81
C ASN A 135 -8.72 0.08 -13.25
N SER A 136 -9.54 -0.92 -13.51
CA SER A 136 -10.05 -1.18 -14.87
C SER A 136 -11.31 -0.37 -15.17
#